data_1f076db64dac733d3cd3c4a1d538bc4d
#
_entry.id   1f076db64dac733d3cd3c4a1d538bc4d
#
_cell.length_a   1.000
_cell.length_b   1.000
_cell.length_c   1.000
_cell.angle_alpha   90.00
_cell.angle_beta   90.00
_cell.angle_gamma   90.00
#
_symmetry.space_group_name_H-M   'P 1'
#
loop_
_entity.id
_entity.type
_entity.pdbx_description
1 polymer ?
#
loop_
_entity_poly.entity_id
_entity_poly.type
_entity_poly.pdbx_seq_one_letter_code
_entity_poly.pdbx_strand_id
1 'polypeptide(L)'
;GIGHYCNYMSNSDIPIVHGVEPAPMDPNMFQNEGCENIVWDITKDPEPSSILPTYDAIVSIEVMEHINKKFHDEIFDYLVSKNPRVVLFSAARPGQGGNGHIAERHEREWIDEWEKRGYRRDKISSGIQKKACNKRNINHVRNCNIYFRNDD
;
A
#
# COMPACT_ATOMS: atom_id res chain seq x y z
N GLY A 1 10.06 -2.21 0.16
CA GLY A 1 10.91 -1.28 -0.63
C GLY A 1 11.93 -0.55 0.22
N ILE A 2 12.74 0.34 -0.34
CA ILE A 2 13.85 1.01 0.38
C ILE A 2 13.44 2.24 1.22
N GLY A 3 12.16 2.39 1.54
CA GLY A 3 11.68 3.40 2.50
C GLY A 3 11.45 4.82 1.95
N HIS A 4 11.51 5.05 0.64
CA HIS A 4 11.31 6.39 0.08
C HIS A 4 9.98 7.04 0.46
N TYR A 5 8.89 6.26 0.50
CA TYR A 5 7.57 6.76 0.90
C TYR A 5 7.53 7.11 2.39
N CYS A 6 8.13 6.25 3.23
CA CYS A 6 8.26 6.49 4.64
C CYS A 6 9.01 7.79 4.91
N ASN A 7 10.19 7.95 4.30
CA ASN A 7 11.01 9.15 4.43
C ASN A 7 10.24 10.42 4.01
N TYR A 8 9.54 10.37 2.87
CA TYR A 8 8.73 11.50 2.43
C TYR A 8 7.62 11.86 3.42
N MET A 9 6.90 10.86 3.93
CA MET A 9 5.80 11.06 4.88
C MET A 9 6.30 11.59 6.23
N SER A 10 7.40 11.03 6.77
CA SER A 10 7.99 11.50 8.02
C SER A 10 8.46 12.95 7.97
N ASN A 11 8.91 13.39 6.79
CA ASN A 11 9.32 14.80 6.55
C ASN A 11 8.13 15.74 6.23
N SER A 12 6.89 15.23 6.27
CA SER A 12 5.67 15.98 5.90
C SER A 12 4.75 16.25 7.09
N ASP A 13 5.28 16.44 8.28
CA ASP A 13 4.53 16.69 9.54
C ASP A 13 3.53 15.58 9.91
N ILE A 14 3.73 14.35 9.41
CA ILE A 14 2.96 13.18 9.83
C ILE A 14 3.62 12.62 11.10
N PRO A 15 2.91 12.60 12.23
CA PRO A 15 3.55 12.36 13.55
C PRO A 15 4.02 10.92 13.75
N ILE A 16 3.37 9.95 13.11
CA ILE A 16 3.72 8.53 13.21
C ILE A 16 3.65 7.90 11.83
N VAL A 17 4.76 7.33 11.40
CA VAL A 17 4.85 6.57 10.13
C VAL A 17 5.48 5.22 10.41
N HIS A 18 4.78 4.14 10.09
CA HIS A 18 5.30 2.78 10.12
C HIS A 18 5.51 2.26 8.70
N GLY A 19 6.71 1.77 8.42
CA GLY A 19 7.01 1.03 7.19
C GLY A 19 7.05 -0.47 7.50
N VAL A 20 6.31 -1.27 6.75
CA VAL A 20 6.26 -2.73 6.92
C VAL A 20 6.92 -3.41 5.72
N GLU A 21 7.89 -4.27 5.99
CA GLU A 21 8.60 -5.04 4.96
C GLU A 21 8.81 -6.48 5.43
N PRO A 22 8.70 -7.50 4.56
CA PRO A 22 8.80 -8.91 4.95
C PRO A 22 10.23 -9.35 5.29
N ALA A 23 11.24 -8.54 4.98
CA ALA A 23 12.64 -8.84 5.24
C ALA A 23 13.37 -7.59 5.77
N PRO A 24 14.45 -7.77 6.54
CA PRO A 24 15.30 -6.66 6.95
C PRO A 24 15.84 -5.91 5.73
N MET A 25 15.75 -4.59 5.76
CA MET A 25 16.35 -3.73 4.75
C MET A 25 17.81 -3.48 5.07
N ASP A 26 18.64 -3.31 4.03
CA ASP A 26 20.04 -2.89 4.19
C ASP A 26 20.08 -1.50 4.85
N PRO A 27 20.67 -1.35 6.05
CA PRO A 27 20.74 -0.07 6.74
C PRO A 27 21.41 1.05 5.93
N ASN A 28 22.30 0.69 5.00
CA ASN A 28 22.98 1.66 4.14
C ASN A 28 22.07 2.19 3.01
N MET A 29 21.02 1.46 2.67
CA MET A 29 20.03 1.86 1.66
C MET A 29 18.82 2.53 2.28
N PHE A 30 18.58 2.29 3.57
CA PHE A 30 17.43 2.83 4.29
C PHE A 30 17.78 4.17 4.93
N GLN A 31 17.44 5.25 4.25
CA GLN A 31 17.64 6.63 4.74
C GLN A 31 16.35 7.10 5.41
N ASN A 32 16.12 6.68 6.65
CA ASN A 32 14.87 7.08 7.28
C ASN A 32 15.04 7.51 8.74
N GLU A 33 15.12 8.81 8.95
CA GLU A 33 14.94 9.44 10.25
C GLU A 33 13.44 9.75 10.41
N GLY A 34 12.75 9.09 11.33
CA GLY A 34 11.35 9.42 11.68
C GLY A 34 10.27 8.43 11.25
N CYS A 35 10.64 7.29 10.64
CA CYS A 35 9.70 6.19 10.38
C CYS A 35 10.15 4.94 11.14
N GLU A 36 9.26 4.30 11.86
CA GLU A 36 9.52 2.98 12.42
C GLU A 36 9.46 1.93 11.32
N ASN A 37 10.57 1.23 11.10
CA ASN A 37 10.62 0.12 10.16
C ASN A 37 10.33 -1.21 10.88
N ILE A 38 9.22 -1.83 10.52
CA ILE A 38 8.74 -3.08 11.10
C ILE A 38 9.02 -4.20 10.12
N VAL A 39 9.88 -5.14 10.51
CA VAL A 39 10.14 -6.35 9.72
C VAL A 39 9.06 -7.36 10.05
N TRP A 40 8.19 -7.63 9.08
CA TRP A 40 7.08 -8.55 9.27
C TRP A 40 6.58 -9.15 7.96
N ASP A 41 6.62 -10.46 7.86
CA ASP A 41 5.95 -11.20 6.78
C ASP A 41 4.51 -11.54 7.21
N ILE A 42 3.57 -10.71 6.79
CA ILE A 42 2.14 -10.85 7.10
C ILE A 42 1.55 -12.22 6.72
N THR A 43 2.22 -12.96 5.84
CA THR A 43 1.75 -14.29 5.39
C THR A 43 2.23 -15.44 6.26
N LYS A 44 3.12 -15.19 7.21
CA LYS A 44 3.79 -16.24 8.01
C LYS A 44 3.84 -15.95 9.50
N ASP A 45 4.02 -14.70 9.86
CA ASP A 45 4.39 -14.30 11.21
C ASP A 45 3.19 -13.67 11.94
N PRO A 46 3.09 -13.83 13.26
CA PRO A 46 2.10 -13.13 14.06
C PRO A 46 2.32 -11.60 13.98
N GLU A 47 1.24 -10.84 14.15
CA GLU A 47 1.30 -9.39 14.15
C GLU A 47 2.27 -8.87 15.24
N PRO A 48 3.26 -8.03 14.88
CA PRO A 48 4.14 -7.42 15.86
C PRO A 48 3.39 -6.45 16.79
N SER A 49 3.79 -6.42 18.06
CA SER A 49 3.19 -5.53 19.07
C SER A 49 3.40 -4.04 18.78
N SER A 50 4.36 -3.70 17.92
CA SER A 50 4.61 -2.32 17.46
C SER A 50 3.57 -1.82 16.46
N ILE A 51 2.80 -2.71 15.83
CA ILE A 51 1.71 -2.31 14.94
C ILE A 51 0.58 -1.70 15.77
N LEU A 52 0.18 -0.48 15.42
CA LEU A 52 -0.93 0.19 16.09
C LEU A 52 -2.29 -0.47 15.77
N PRO A 53 -3.27 -0.38 16.67
CA PRO A 53 -4.60 -0.91 16.43
C PRO A 53 -5.32 -0.20 15.27
N THR A 54 -5.02 1.09 15.05
CA THR A 54 -5.63 1.90 13.99
C THR A 54 -4.61 2.80 13.30
N TYR A 55 -4.90 3.15 12.05
CA TYR A 55 -4.15 4.14 11.26
C TYR A 55 -5.11 5.04 10.49
N ASP A 56 -4.79 6.32 10.34
CA ASP A 56 -5.59 7.25 9.51
C ASP A 56 -5.46 6.95 8.02
N ALA A 57 -4.29 6.49 7.59
CA ALA A 57 -4.00 6.20 6.19
C ALA A 57 -3.18 4.92 6.02
N ILE A 58 -3.43 4.22 4.91
CA ILE A 58 -2.62 3.10 4.45
C ILE A 58 -2.10 3.41 3.04
N VAL A 59 -0.82 3.11 2.82
CA VAL A 59 -0.16 3.16 1.51
C VAL A 59 0.36 1.77 1.17
N SER A 60 -0.18 1.18 0.12
CA SER A 60 0.25 -0.11 -0.42
C SER A 60 0.41 0.00 -1.94
N ILE A 61 1.65 0.11 -2.39
CA ILE A 61 1.99 0.38 -3.78
C ILE A 61 2.86 -0.75 -4.33
N GLU A 62 2.35 -1.46 -5.33
CA GLU A 62 3.04 -2.56 -6.01
C GLU A 62 3.51 -3.62 -4.98
N VAL A 63 2.57 -4.13 -4.18
CA VAL A 63 2.82 -5.13 -3.13
C VAL A 63 2.03 -6.41 -3.36
N MET A 64 0.72 -6.31 -3.60
CA MET A 64 -0.18 -7.47 -3.58
C MET A 64 0.09 -8.46 -4.72
N GLU A 65 0.65 -8.03 -5.84
CA GLU A 65 1.06 -8.90 -6.95
C GLU A 65 2.21 -9.85 -6.62
N HIS A 66 2.98 -9.53 -5.58
CA HIS A 66 4.07 -10.38 -5.09
C HIS A 66 3.59 -11.42 -4.06
N ILE A 67 2.35 -11.32 -3.61
CA ILE A 67 1.78 -12.17 -2.58
C ILE A 67 0.88 -13.22 -3.23
N ASN A 68 0.98 -14.47 -2.77
CA ASN A 68 0.13 -15.53 -3.31
C ASN A 68 -1.35 -15.19 -3.10
N LYS A 69 -2.15 -15.35 -4.16
CA LYS A 69 -3.57 -14.98 -4.20
C LYS A 69 -4.39 -15.57 -3.05
N LYS A 70 -4.00 -16.74 -2.52
CA LYS A 70 -4.69 -17.37 -1.39
C LYS A 70 -4.71 -16.55 -0.10
N PHE A 71 -3.77 -15.59 0.04
CA PHE A 71 -3.67 -14.71 1.21
C PHE A 71 -4.33 -13.33 0.98
N HIS A 72 -4.79 -13.03 -0.24
CA HIS A 72 -5.28 -11.69 -0.56
C HIS A 72 -6.45 -11.28 0.32
N ASP A 73 -7.46 -12.13 0.47
CA ASP A 73 -8.64 -11.81 1.29
C ASP A 73 -8.25 -11.51 2.74
N GLU A 74 -7.42 -12.36 3.34
CA GLU A 74 -6.94 -12.19 4.71
C GLU A 74 -6.17 -10.88 4.89
N ILE A 75 -5.29 -10.53 3.94
CA ILE A 75 -4.52 -9.29 3.98
C ILE A 75 -5.42 -8.06 3.81
N PHE A 76 -6.37 -8.09 2.87
CA PHE A 76 -7.34 -7.00 2.73
C PHE A 76 -8.17 -6.81 3.99
N ASP A 77 -8.67 -7.89 4.60
CA ASP A 77 -9.43 -7.85 5.84
C ASP A 77 -8.58 -7.29 6.99
N TYR A 78 -7.31 -7.69 7.06
CA TYR A 78 -6.35 -7.13 8.01
C TYR A 78 -6.14 -5.62 7.80
N LEU A 79 -5.90 -5.16 6.58
CA LEU A 79 -5.71 -3.74 6.30
C LEU A 79 -6.95 -2.92 6.68
N VAL A 80 -8.14 -3.43 6.38
CA VAL A 80 -9.42 -2.81 6.76
C VAL A 80 -9.63 -2.79 8.27
N SER A 81 -9.18 -3.84 9.00
CA SER A 81 -9.27 -3.89 10.46
C SER A 81 -8.52 -2.76 11.16
N LYS A 82 -7.52 -2.17 10.50
CA LYS A 82 -6.80 -0.97 10.97
C LYS A 82 -7.61 0.32 10.82
N ASN A 83 -8.81 0.23 10.28
CA ASN A 83 -9.80 1.30 10.19
C ASN A 83 -9.31 2.59 9.47
N PRO A 84 -8.54 2.52 8.38
CA PRO A 84 -8.02 3.71 7.72
C PRO A 84 -9.16 4.55 7.11
N ARG A 85 -9.04 5.87 7.18
CA ARG A 85 -9.96 6.79 6.51
C ARG A 85 -9.65 6.89 5.02
N VAL A 86 -8.37 6.76 4.66
CA VAL A 86 -7.90 6.83 3.27
C VAL A 86 -6.92 5.72 2.97
N VAL A 87 -7.00 5.18 1.76
CA VAL A 87 -6.06 4.18 1.25
C VAL A 87 -5.52 4.65 -0.10
N LEU A 88 -4.19 4.65 -0.23
CA LEU A 88 -3.51 4.78 -1.51
C LEU A 88 -3.01 3.39 -1.92
N PHE A 89 -3.56 2.86 -3.00
CA PHE A 89 -3.32 1.48 -3.41
C PHE A 89 -2.98 1.36 -4.88
N SER A 90 -1.98 0.56 -5.20
CA SER A 90 -1.77 -0.04 -6.52
C SER A 90 -1.27 -1.46 -6.40
N ALA A 91 -1.53 -2.25 -7.43
CA ALA A 91 -0.92 -3.54 -7.67
C ALA A 91 -0.90 -3.83 -9.18
N ALA A 92 0.01 -4.70 -9.60
CA ALA A 92 0.24 -4.97 -11.01
C ALA A 92 -0.98 -5.54 -11.71
N ARG A 93 -1.10 -5.16 -12.99
CA ARG A 93 -2.13 -5.64 -13.92
C ARG A 93 -1.56 -6.71 -14.84
N PRO A 94 -2.39 -7.61 -15.38
CA PRO A 94 -1.95 -8.61 -16.34
C PRO A 94 -1.16 -8.00 -17.49
N GLY A 95 0.05 -8.54 -17.72
CA GLY A 95 0.97 -8.06 -18.74
C GLY A 95 1.81 -6.85 -18.37
N GLN A 96 1.71 -6.34 -17.13
CA GLN A 96 2.60 -5.27 -16.64
C GLN A 96 4.04 -5.78 -16.53
N GLY A 97 4.21 -7.06 -16.19
CA GLY A 97 5.51 -7.67 -15.96
C GLY A 97 6.18 -7.12 -14.68
N GLY A 98 7.20 -7.79 -14.25
CA GLY A 98 7.97 -7.42 -13.05
C GLY A 98 8.61 -8.65 -12.42
N ASN A 99 9.71 -8.45 -11.72
CA ASN A 99 10.36 -9.54 -11.01
C ASN A 99 9.50 -9.95 -9.79
N GLY A 100 9.15 -11.23 -9.71
CA GLY A 100 8.38 -11.77 -8.59
C GLY A 100 6.87 -11.49 -8.63
N HIS A 101 6.31 -11.02 -9.76
CA HIS A 101 4.87 -10.94 -9.94
C HIS A 101 4.27 -12.33 -10.12
N ILE A 102 3.54 -12.80 -9.13
CA ILE A 102 2.89 -14.12 -9.10
C ILE A 102 1.37 -14.04 -9.07
N ALA A 103 0.81 -12.85 -8.90
CA ALA A 103 -0.63 -12.66 -8.70
C ALA A 103 -1.15 -11.35 -9.33
N GLU A 104 -0.77 -11.08 -10.59
CA GLU A 104 -1.34 -9.94 -11.34
C GLU A 104 -2.86 -10.10 -11.49
N ARG A 105 -3.61 -9.02 -11.33
CA ARG A 105 -5.07 -8.99 -11.49
C ARG A 105 -5.51 -7.73 -12.24
N HIS A 106 -6.65 -7.79 -12.93
CA HIS A 106 -7.20 -6.62 -13.59
C HIS A 106 -7.55 -5.51 -12.58
N GLU A 107 -7.41 -4.24 -12.99
CA GLU A 107 -7.70 -3.08 -12.13
C GLU A 107 -9.08 -3.18 -11.45
N ARG A 108 -10.08 -3.69 -12.18
CA ARG A 108 -11.44 -3.84 -11.63
C ARG A 108 -11.47 -4.80 -10.46
N GLU A 109 -10.75 -5.91 -10.51
CA GLU A 109 -10.68 -6.88 -9.42
C GLU A 109 -10.06 -6.28 -8.15
N TRP A 110 -9.01 -5.44 -8.30
CA TRP A 110 -8.43 -4.71 -7.17
C TRP A 110 -9.40 -3.67 -6.59
N ILE A 111 -10.18 -2.99 -7.44
CA ILE A 111 -11.21 -2.05 -7.00
C ILE A 111 -12.31 -2.78 -6.22
N ASP A 112 -12.78 -3.92 -6.73
CA ASP A 112 -13.82 -4.72 -6.09
C ASP A 112 -13.40 -5.20 -4.69
N GLU A 113 -12.09 -5.48 -4.47
CA GLU A 113 -11.59 -5.87 -3.14
C GLU A 113 -11.81 -4.76 -2.10
N TRP A 114 -11.59 -3.51 -2.46
CA TRP A 114 -11.83 -2.37 -1.58
C TRP A 114 -13.32 -2.04 -1.44
N GLU A 115 -14.05 -2.05 -2.56
CA GLU A 115 -15.48 -1.71 -2.58
C GLU A 115 -16.32 -2.69 -1.75
N LYS A 116 -16.04 -3.99 -1.82
CA LYS A 116 -16.76 -5.00 -1.01
C LYS A 116 -16.51 -4.88 0.51
N ARG A 117 -15.42 -4.16 0.89
CA ARG A 117 -15.04 -3.90 2.28
C ARG A 117 -15.42 -2.50 2.79
N GLY A 118 -16.29 -1.80 2.06
CA GLY A 118 -16.82 -0.50 2.50
C GLY A 118 -15.92 0.70 2.15
N TYR A 119 -15.05 0.57 1.15
CA TYR A 119 -14.22 1.67 0.66
C TYR A 119 -14.68 2.08 -0.74
N ARG A 120 -14.79 3.38 -0.97
CA ARG A 120 -15.17 3.94 -2.26
C ARG A 120 -13.97 4.55 -2.95
N ARG A 121 -13.73 4.13 -4.19
CA ARG A 121 -12.71 4.75 -5.03
C ARG A 121 -13.07 6.22 -5.34
N ASP A 122 -12.16 7.13 -5.02
CA ASP A 122 -12.26 8.53 -5.47
C ASP A 122 -11.66 8.68 -6.88
N LYS A 123 -12.54 8.80 -7.86
CA LYS A 123 -12.14 8.95 -9.28
C LYS A 123 -11.44 10.28 -9.56
N ILE A 124 -11.78 11.35 -8.83
CA ILE A 124 -11.20 12.68 -9.03
C ILE A 124 -9.76 12.69 -8.55
N SER A 125 -9.50 12.36 -7.30
CA SER A 125 -8.14 12.33 -6.73
C SER A 125 -7.25 11.30 -7.43
N SER A 126 -7.78 10.11 -7.73
CA SER A 126 -7.08 9.09 -8.53
C SER A 126 -6.72 9.61 -9.92
N GLY A 127 -7.61 10.36 -10.56
CA GLY A 127 -7.37 10.97 -11.87
C GLY A 127 -6.30 12.06 -11.84
N ILE A 128 -6.29 12.90 -10.80
CA ILE A 128 -5.27 13.94 -10.60
C ILE A 128 -3.90 13.28 -10.38
N GLN A 129 -3.83 12.26 -9.53
CA GLN A 129 -2.61 11.50 -9.26
C GLN A 129 -2.06 10.86 -10.56
N LYS A 130 -2.91 10.19 -11.34
CA LYS A 130 -2.51 9.59 -12.63
C LYS A 130 -1.95 10.62 -13.62
N LYS A 131 -2.58 11.80 -13.72
CA LYS A 131 -2.09 12.91 -14.57
C LYS A 131 -0.72 13.43 -14.11
N ALA A 132 -0.54 13.58 -12.79
CA ALA A 132 0.73 14.03 -12.21
C ALA A 132 1.87 13.04 -12.50
N CYS A 133 1.60 11.73 -12.36
CA CYS A 133 2.56 10.66 -12.67
C CYS A 133 2.93 10.64 -14.15
N ASN A 134 1.96 10.75 -15.04
CA ASN A 134 2.20 10.79 -16.50
C ASN A 134 3.08 12.00 -16.88
N LYS A 135 2.81 13.17 -16.32
CA LYS A 135 3.60 14.39 -16.58
C LYS A 135 5.06 14.25 -16.14
N ARG A 136 5.32 13.46 -15.10
CA ARG A 136 6.66 13.23 -14.52
C ARG A 136 7.30 11.93 -14.97
N ASN A 137 6.64 11.16 -15.85
CA ASN A 137 7.06 9.83 -16.31
C ASN A 137 7.32 8.82 -15.18
N ILE A 138 6.51 8.88 -14.12
CA ILE A 138 6.61 7.97 -12.96
C ILE A 138 5.66 6.79 -13.21
N ASN A 139 6.16 5.74 -13.86
CA ASN A 139 5.33 4.64 -14.34
C ASN A 139 4.80 3.72 -13.24
N HIS A 140 5.59 3.43 -12.22
CA HIS A 140 5.26 2.45 -11.17
C HIS A 140 4.10 2.88 -10.25
N VAL A 141 3.85 4.18 -10.09
CA VAL A 141 2.70 4.67 -9.31
C VAL A 141 1.53 5.16 -10.18
N ARG A 142 1.63 5.01 -11.51
CA ARG A 142 0.57 5.43 -12.44
C ARG A 142 -0.74 4.68 -12.24
N ASN A 143 -0.68 3.48 -11.71
CA ASN A 143 -1.83 2.62 -11.47
C ASN A 143 -2.48 2.83 -10.11
N CYS A 144 -1.94 3.74 -9.27
CA CYS A 144 -2.51 4.02 -7.96
C CYS A 144 -3.93 4.57 -8.05
N ASN A 145 -4.76 4.08 -7.15
CA ASN A 145 -6.08 4.61 -6.88
C ASN A 145 -6.16 5.05 -5.42
N ILE A 146 -6.96 6.07 -5.16
CA ILE A 146 -7.25 6.58 -3.83
C ILE A 146 -8.66 6.13 -3.45
N TYR A 147 -8.78 5.58 -2.26
CA TYR A 147 -10.04 5.10 -1.71
C TYR A 147 -10.31 5.82 -0.39
N PHE A 148 -11.54 6.16 -0.15
CA PHE A 148 -12.03 6.66 1.12
C PHE A 148 -13.00 5.65 1.72
N ARG A 149 -12.93 5.50 3.04
CA ARG A 149 -13.93 4.73 3.77
C ARG A 149 -15.30 5.37 3.54
N ASN A 150 -16.32 4.55 3.34
CA ASN A 150 -17.70 5.04 3.34
C ASN A 150 -18.02 5.40 4.80
N ASP A 151 -18.15 6.67 5.08
CA ASP A 151 -18.76 7.12 6.33
C ASP A 151 -20.28 6.84 6.19
N ASP A 152 -20.86 6.20 7.20
CA ASP A 152 -22.28 5.88 7.29
C ASP A 152 -23.17 7.14 7.23
#